data_c2ec37522df33add8aacbf077a37f9a8
#
_entry.id   c2ec37522df33add8aacbf077a37f9a8
#
_cell.length_a   1.000
_cell.length_b   1.000
_cell.length_c   1.000
_cell.angle_alpha   90.00
_cell.angle_beta   90.00
_cell.angle_gamma   90.00
#
_symmetry.space_group_name_H-M   'P 1'
#
loop_
_entity.id
_entity.type
_entity.pdbx_description
1 polymer ?
#
loop_
_entity_poly.entity_id
_entity_poly.type
_entity_poly.pdbx_seq_one_letter_code
_entity_poly.pdbx_strand_id
1 'polypeptide(L)'
;NPYIIATLLFSLGLGTTITFASSHWLLAWMGLEINTLAIIPLMARNHHPRAVEATTKYFLTQATAAAVLLFASISNAWVTGQWDISYMTHPLPNTLIILALSLKIGLAPLHTWMPEVLQGLDLTTGLILSTWQKLAPFYLFLQIAPMNYTLLIVLGLFSTLVGGWGGLNQTQLRKILAYSSIAHLGWMILVLQFSPRLTLLALLTYFVMTFSLFMVFKFNNSTTLNSLTTSWAKAPALTAMLPLILLSLGGLPPLTGFLPKWMILLELTKQSLALIATLAALSALLSLFFYLRVSYAMALTISPNNTTGTLPWRLNSHLPSTPLALAASLTTCLLPIAPATMALLPL
;
A
#
# COMPACT_ATOMS: atom_id res chain seq x y z
N ASN A 1 -13.13 24.72 2.70
CA ASN A 1 -14.28 24.55 3.56
C ASN A 1 -14.19 23.19 4.26
N PRO A 2 -14.21 23.12 5.62
CA PRO A 2 -14.09 21.86 6.36
C PRO A 2 -15.24 20.89 6.10
N TYR A 3 -16.43 21.42 5.84
CA TYR A 3 -17.61 20.59 5.52
C TYR A 3 -17.42 19.79 4.22
N ILE A 4 -16.83 20.37 3.18
CA ILE A 4 -16.54 19.67 1.92
C ILE A 4 -15.54 18.55 2.14
N ILE A 5 -14.51 18.78 2.95
CA ILE A 5 -13.52 17.72 3.29
C ILE A 5 -14.21 16.60 4.07
N ALA A 6 -15.07 16.94 5.02
CA ALA A 6 -15.83 15.95 5.80
C ALA A 6 -16.74 15.11 4.92
N THR A 7 -17.48 15.73 3.98
CA THR A 7 -18.36 14.99 3.03
C THR A 7 -17.56 14.07 2.11
N LEU A 8 -16.38 14.49 1.63
CA LEU A 8 -15.52 13.65 0.80
C LEU A 8 -14.92 12.47 1.60
N LEU A 9 -14.50 12.68 2.84
CA LEU A 9 -14.03 11.58 3.70
C LEU A 9 -15.17 10.62 4.06
N PHE A 10 -16.36 11.13 4.30
CA PHE A 10 -17.54 10.31 4.54
C PHE A 10 -17.90 9.48 3.31
N SER A 11 -17.87 10.05 2.11
CA SER A 11 -18.14 9.31 0.87
C SER A 11 -17.08 8.23 0.58
N LEU A 12 -15.80 8.43 0.96
CA LEU A 12 -14.79 7.37 0.94
C LEU A 12 -15.16 6.21 1.89
N GLY A 13 -15.63 6.53 3.10
CA GLY A 13 -16.15 5.54 4.05
C GLY A 13 -17.34 4.77 3.50
N LEU A 14 -18.34 5.48 2.95
CA LEU A 14 -19.51 4.87 2.33
C LEU A 14 -19.17 3.95 1.16
N GLY A 15 -18.28 4.37 0.26
CA GLY A 15 -17.87 3.54 -0.87
C GLY A 15 -17.22 2.22 -0.41
N THR A 16 -16.37 2.26 0.63
CA THR A 16 -15.74 1.04 1.18
C THR A 16 -16.74 0.14 1.90
N THR A 17 -17.67 0.70 2.67
CA THR A 17 -18.72 -0.09 3.36
C THR A 17 -19.69 -0.73 2.37
N ILE A 18 -20.08 -0.03 1.31
CA ILE A 18 -20.91 -0.61 0.24
C ILE A 18 -20.20 -1.78 -0.44
N THR A 19 -18.89 -1.66 -0.75
CA THR A 19 -18.14 -2.77 -1.34
C THR A 19 -18.04 -3.97 -0.40
N PHE A 20 -17.88 -3.76 0.90
CA PHE A 20 -17.79 -4.84 1.90
C PHE A 20 -19.14 -5.55 2.12
N ALA A 21 -20.24 -4.81 2.08
CA ALA A 21 -21.57 -5.36 2.28
C ALA A 21 -22.17 -5.97 1.00
N SER A 22 -21.56 -5.74 -0.18
CA SER A 22 -22.14 -6.17 -1.45
C SER A 22 -21.88 -7.64 -1.73
N SER A 23 -22.92 -8.37 -2.10
CA SER A 23 -22.88 -9.69 -2.74
C SER A 23 -23.03 -9.60 -4.26
N HIS A 24 -23.50 -8.47 -4.77
CA HIS A 24 -23.84 -8.24 -6.16
C HIS A 24 -22.77 -7.39 -6.86
N TRP A 25 -22.30 -7.79 -8.05
CA TRP A 25 -21.25 -7.11 -8.80
C TRP A 25 -21.53 -5.63 -9.08
N LEU A 26 -22.76 -5.28 -9.40
CA LEU A 26 -23.14 -3.89 -9.68
C LEU A 26 -22.96 -2.99 -8.46
N LEU A 27 -23.33 -3.48 -7.26
CA LEU A 27 -23.14 -2.73 -6.01
C LEU A 27 -21.66 -2.60 -5.66
N ALA A 28 -20.86 -3.67 -5.86
CA ALA A 28 -19.43 -3.63 -5.66
C ALA A 28 -18.77 -2.61 -6.59
N TRP A 29 -19.16 -2.59 -7.87
CA TRP A 29 -18.68 -1.61 -8.85
C TRP A 29 -19.01 -0.18 -8.45
N MET A 30 -20.28 0.09 -8.07
CA MET A 30 -20.68 1.43 -7.60
C MET A 30 -19.88 1.88 -6.37
N GLY A 31 -19.65 0.99 -5.40
CA GLY A 31 -18.85 1.32 -4.22
C GLY A 31 -17.39 1.66 -4.58
N LEU A 32 -16.79 0.94 -5.53
CA LEU A 32 -15.45 1.26 -6.04
C LEU A 32 -15.43 2.61 -6.77
N GLU A 33 -16.48 2.96 -7.53
CA GLU A 33 -16.56 4.25 -8.23
C GLU A 33 -16.77 5.43 -7.26
N ILE A 34 -17.60 5.27 -6.24
CA ILE A 34 -17.74 6.29 -5.19
C ILE A 34 -16.39 6.60 -4.56
N ASN A 35 -15.58 5.57 -4.26
CA ASN A 35 -14.23 5.75 -3.72
C ASN A 35 -13.32 6.52 -4.67
N THR A 36 -13.33 6.18 -5.96
CA THR A 36 -12.48 6.85 -6.96
C THR A 36 -12.89 8.30 -7.17
N LEU A 37 -14.18 8.60 -7.25
CA LEU A 37 -14.69 9.95 -7.43
C LEU A 37 -14.46 10.83 -6.18
N ALA A 38 -14.57 10.26 -4.98
CA ALA A 38 -14.38 10.98 -3.74
C ALA A 38 -12.93 11.41 -3.48
N ILE A 39 -11.93 10.62 -3.93
CA ILE A 39 -10.53 10.96 -3.71
C ILE A 39 -10.02 12.03 -4.69
N ILE A 40 -10.57 12.14 -5.90
CA ILE A 40 -10.13 13.08 -6.94
C ILE A 40 -10.07 14.53 -6.44
N PRO A 41 -11.12 15.10 -5.83
CA PRO A 41 -11.06 16.47 -5.31
C PRO A 41 -10.06 16.63 -4.16
N LEU A 42 -9.85 15.58 -3.35
CA LEU A 42 -8.85 15.60 -2.29
C LEU A 42 -7.42 15.66 -2.85
N MET A 43 -7.17 15.00 -3.99
CA MET A 43 -5.88 15.00 -4.68
C MET A 43 -5.60 16.37 -5.32
N ALA A 44 -6.61 17.02 -5.91
CA ALA A 44 -6.49 18.30 -6.59
C ALA A 44 -6.57 19.52 -5.67
N ARG A 45 -6.65 19.33 -4.35
CA ARG A 45 -6.92 20.38 -3.35
C ARG A 45 -6.04 21.63 -3.46
N ASN A 46 -4.79 21.48 -3.80
CA ASN A 46 -3.82 22.60 -3.84
C ASN A 46 -3.73 23.26 -5.22
N HIS A 47 -4.49 22.79 -6.21
CA HIS A 47 -4.48 23.27 -7.60
C HIS A 47 -3.07 23.43 -8.22
N HIS A 48 -2.09 22.71 -7.67
CA HIS A 48 -0.73 22.70 -8.21
C HIS A 48 -0.71 21.91 -9.52
N PRO A 49 -0.03 22.34 -10.58
CA PRO A 49 -0.07 21.67 -11.90
C PRO A 49 0.35 20.21 -11.84
N ARG A 50 1.33 19.83 -11.00
CA ARG A 50 1.71 18.43 -10.78
C ARG A 50 0.61 17.61 -10.07
N ALA A 51 -0.15 18.22 -9.18
CA ALA A 51 -1.26 17.55 -8.52
C ALA A 51 -2.41 17.30 -9.51
N VAL A 52 -2.69 18.26 -10.38
CA VAL A 52 -3.69 18.11 -11.45
C VAL A 52 -3.27 17.03 -12.44
N GLU A 53 -2.01 16.99 -12.87
CA GLU A 53 -1.48 15.91 -13.73
C GLU A 53 -1.61 14.53 -13.03
N ALA A 54 -1.28 14.44 -11.75
CA ALA A 54 -1.43 13.20 -10.98
C ALA A 54 -2.89 12.75 -10.88
N THR A 55 -3.82 13.68 -10.65
CA THR A 55 -5.25 13.35 -10.57
C THR A 55 -5.82 12.89 -11.90
N THR A 56 -5.44 13.49 -13.02
CA THR A 56 -5.89 13.06 -14.35
C THR A 56 -5.36 11.67 -14.69
N LYS A 57 -4.08 11.37 -14.41
CA LYS A 57 -3.49 10.03 -14.59
C LYS A 57 -4.22 9.00 -13.74
N TYR A 58 -4.49 9.31 -12.47
CA TYR A 58 -5.24 8.44 -11.58
C TYR A 58 -6.65 8.17 -12.10
N PHE A 59 -7.38 9.22 -12.50
CA PHE A 59 -8.74 9.08 -13.01
C PHE A 59 -8.79 8.18 -14.25
N LEU A 60 -7.93 8.43 -15.25
CA LEU A 60 -7.90 7.63 -16.48
C LEU A 60 -7.63 6.16 -16.21
N THR A 61 -6.65 5.84 -15.36
CA THR A 61 -6.33 4.44 -15.04
C THR A 61 -7.41 3.75 -14.22
N GLN A 62 -8.04 4.45 -13.28
CA GLN A 62 -9.12 3.87 -12.47
C GLN A 62 -10.40 3.71 -13.27
N ALA A 63 -10.72 4.64 -14.18
CA ALA A 63 -11.87 4.55 -15.07
C ALA A 63 -11.73 3.37 -16.05
N THR A 64 -10.54 3.16 -16.63
CA THR A 64 -10.30 1.97 -17.48
C THR A 64 -10.46 0.67 -16.69
N ALA A 65 -9.95 0.61 -15.46
CA ALA A 65 -10.14 -0.56 -14.60
C ALA A 65 -11.61 -0.83 -14.27
N ALA A 66 -12.37 0.23 -14.00
CA ALA A 66 -13.80 0.12 -13.70
C ALA A 66 -14.61 -0.35 -14.91
N ALA A 67 -14.28 0.16 -16.11
CA ALA A 67 -14.90 -0.28 -17.35
C ALA A 67 -14.65 -1.77 -17.64
N VAL A 68 -13.40 -2.24 -17.46
CA VAL A 68 -13.05 -3.66 -17.63
C VAL A 68 -13.76 -4.53 -16.60
N LEU A 69 -13.84 -4.09 -15.33
CA LEU A 69 -14.55 -4.81 -14.28
C LEU A 69 -16.04 -4.95 -14.59
N LEU A 70 -16.67 -3.87 -15.01
CA LEU A 70 -18.09 -3.87 -15.38
C LEU A 70 -18.33 -4.76 -16.60
N PHE A 71 -17.50 -4.68 -17.63
CA PHE A 71 -17.61 -5.54 -18.80
C PHE A 71 -17.48 -7.03 -18.42
N ALA A 72 -16.53 -7.36 -17.56
CA ALA A 72 -16.32 -8.73 -17.11
C ALA A 72 -17.50 -9.24 -16.25
N SER A 73 -18.10 -8.40 -15.41
CA SER A 73 -19.27 -8.77 -14.63
C SER A 73 -20.51 -8.99 -15.50
N ILE A 74 -20.73 -8.14 -16.51
CA ILE A 74 -21.82 -8.28 -17.49
C ILE A 74 -21.62 -9.56 -18.31
N SER A 75 -20.41 -9.83 -18.80
CA SER A 75 -20.13 -11.04 -19.57
C SER A 75 -20.32 -12.32 -18.76
N ASN A 76 -19.98 -12.32 -17.47
CA ASN A 76 -20.30 -13.42 -16.56
C ASN A 76 -21.81 -13.57 -16.37
N ALA A 77 -22.52 -12.49 -16.10
CA ALA A 77 -23.98 -12.52 -15.95
C ALA A 77 -24.70 -12.97 -17.22
N TRP A 78 -24.20 -12.62 -18.39
CA TRP A 78 -24.73 -13.07 -19.67
C TRP A 78 -24.66 -14.61 -19.84
N VAL A 79 -23.54 -15.19 -19.39
CA VAL A 79 -23.33 -16.63 -19.55
C VAL A 79 -23.98 -17.44 -18.42
N THR A 80 -23.91 -16.96 -17.18
CA THR A 80 -24.38 -17.70 -16.00
C THR A 80 -25.79 -17.35 -15.55
N GLY A 81 -26.32 -16.19 -15.99
CA GLY A 81 -27.60 -15.64 -15.51
C GLY A 81 -27.53 -15.07 -14.10
N GLN A 82 -26.35 -15.03 -13.45
CA GLN A 82 -26.19 -14.62 -12.05
C GLN A 82 -25.22 -13.44 -11.91
N TRP A 83 -25.53 -12.54 -10.98
CA TRP A 83 -24.74 -11.36 -10.66
C TRP A 83 -23.93 -11.49 -9.37
N ASP A 84 -23.99 -12.63 -8.71
CA ASP A 84 -23.29 -12.85 -7.45
C ASP A 84 -21.77 -12.91 -7.63
N ILE A 85 -21.03 -12.34 -6.67
CA ILE A 85 -19.58 -12.28 -6.70
C ILE A 85 -18.95 -13.66 -6.56
N SER A 86 -19.58 -14.55 -5.80
CA SER A 86 -19.08 -15.90 -5.53
C SER A 86 -19.21 -16.87 -6.72
N TYR A 87 -20.14 -16.60 -7.65
CA TYR A 87 -20.44 -17.49 -8.78
C TYR A 87 -19.72 -17.06 -10.07
N MET A 88 -18.39 -17.16 -10.07
CA MET A 88 -17.55 -16.90 -11.25
C MET A 88 -17.10 -18.21 -11.86
N THR A 89 -17.91 -18.79 -12.77
CA THR A 89 -17.63 -20.12 -13.34
C THR A 89 -16.81 -20.10 -14.62
N HIS A 90 -16.80 -18.99 -15.35
CA HIS A 90 -16.08 -18.87 -16.61
C HIS A 90 -14.67 -18.32 -16.44
N PRO A 91 -13.65 -18.91 -17.06
CA PRO A 91 -12.25 -18.49 -16.90
C PRO A 91 -11.99 -17.09 -17.47
N LEU A 92 -12.65 -16.73 -18.59
CA LEU A 92 -12.40 -15.45 -19.28
C LEU A 92 -12.87 -14.23 -18.46
N PRO A 93 -14.13 -14.14 -17.97
CA PRO A 93 -14.55 -13.07 -17.07
C PRO A 93 -13.72 -13.03 -15.79
N ASN A 94 -13.38 -14.19 -15.21
CA ASN A 94 -12.57 -14.26 -13.99
C ASN A 94 -11.16 -13.66 -14.21
N THR A 95 -10.49 -13.98 -15.32
CA THR A 95 -9.19 -13.36 -15.64
C THR A 95 -9.28 -11.83 -15.81
N LEU A 96 -10.34 -11.35 -16.49
CA LEU A 96 -10.55 -9.91 -16.67
C LEU A 96 -10.80 -9.18 -15.35
N ILE A 97 -11.56 -9.77 -14.43
CA ILE A 97 -11.79 -9.21 -13.10
C ILE A 97 -10.48 -9.15 -12.30
N ILE A 98 -9.68 -10.22 -12.31
CA ILE A 98 -8.38 -10.25 -11.64
C ILE A 98 -7.48 -9.14 -12.21
N LEU A 99 -7.44 -8.95 -13.52
CA LEU A 99 -6.66 -7.89 -14.16
C LEU A 99 -7.20 -6.49 -13.81
N ALA A 100 -8.50 -6.30 -13.82
CA ALA A 100 -9.12 -5.02 -13.44
C ALA A 100 -8.83 -4.63 -11.98
N LEU A 101 -8.96 -5.57 -11.06
CA LEU A 101 -8.64 -5.36 -9.65
C LEU A 101 -7.13 -5.15 -9.46
N SER A 102 -6.27 -5.88 -10.18
CA SER A 102 -4.82 -5.71 -10.14
C SER A 102 -4.40 -4.31 -10.61
N LEU A 103 -5.08 -3.76 -11.63
CA LEU A 103 -4.88 -2.39 -12.10
C LEU A 103 -5.32 -1.38 -11.05
N LYS A 104 -6.47 -1.59 -10.38
CA LYS A 104 -6.96 -0.71 -9.31
C LYS A 104 -5.99 -0.64 -8.13
N ILE A 105 -5.39 -1.74 -7.73
CA ILE A 105 -4.43 -1.82 -6.62
C ILE A 105 -3.04 -1.34 -7.04
N GLY A 106 -2.70 -1.49 -8.32
CA GLY A 106 -1.38 -1.15 -8.87
C GLY A 106 -0.37 -2.29 -8.76
N LEU A 107 -0.76 -3.52 -9.10
CA LEU A 107 0.15 -4.66 -9.22
C LEU A 107 0.94 -4.59 -10.54
N ALA A 108 2.17 -5.10 -10.55
CA ALA A 108 2.92 -5.23 -11.79
C ALA A 108 2.30 -6.32 -12.69
N PRO A 109 2.22 -6.10 -14.03
CA PRO A 109 2.80 -5.02 -14.80
C PRO A 109 2.00 -3.71 -14.85
N LEU A 110 0.79 -3.66 -14.30
CA LEU A 110 -0.18 -2.55 -14.37
C LEU A 110 0.07 -1.44 -13.31
N HIS A 111 1.29 -1.32 -12.80
CA HIS A 111 1.66 -0.48 -11.66
C HIS A 111 2.15 0.93 -12.00
N THR A 112 2.39 1.25 -13.27
CA THR A 112 3.12 2.45 -13.70
C THR A 112 2.49 3.77 -13.22
N TRP A 113 1.19 3.80 -13.06
CA TRP A 113 0.45 4.96 -12.57
C TRP A 113 0.78 5.33 -11.12
N MET A 114 1.08 4.35 -10.27
CA MET A 114 1.19 4.56 -8.82
C MET A 114 2.40 5.41 -8.41
N PRO A 115 3.64 5.19 -8.92
CA PRO A 115 4.78 6.05 -8.62
C PRO A 115 4.63 7.47 -9.14
N GLU A 116 3.99 7.66 -10.31
CA GLU A 116 3.76 8.98 -10.90
C GLU A 116 2.71 9.77 -10.12
N VAL A 117 1.62 9.13 -9.75
CA VAL A 117 0.55 9.73 -8.96
C VAL A 117 1.05 10.12 -7.57
N LEU A 118 1.71 9.21 -6.84
CA LEU A 118 2.24 9.53 -5.51
C LEU A 118 3.29 10.65 -5.53
N GLN A 119 4.04 10.79 -6.62
CA GLN A 119 4.99 11.89 -6.78
C GLN A 119 4.31 13.26 -6.80
N GLY A 120 3.13 13.38 -7.45
CA GLY A 120 2.40 14.64 -7.58
C GLY A 120 1.56 15.00 -6.36
N LEU A 121 1.29 14.07 -5.46
CA LEU A 121 0.38 14.25 -4.31
C LEU A 121 1.06 14.75 -3.05
N ASP A 122 0.29 15.36 -2.17
CA ASP A 122 0.69 15.65 -0.79
C ASP A 122 0.84 14.35 0.01
N LEU A 123 1.66 14.36 1.06
CA LEU A 123 1.89 13.18 1.90
C LEU A 123 0.61 12.65 2.58
N THR A 124 -0.34 13.53 2.90
CA THR A 124 -1.63 13.13 3.50
C THR A 124 -2.54 12.41 2.53
N THR A 125 -2.70 12.92 1.33
CA THR A 125 -3.49 12.28 0.27
C THR A 125 -2.79 11.02 -0.25
N GLY A 126 -1.46 11.05 -0.31
CA GLY A 126 -0.65 9.87 -0.61
C GLY A 126 -0.84 8.74 0.41
N LEU A 127 -0.97 9.05 1.70
CA LEU A 127 -1.29 8.08 2.74
C LEU A 127 -2.67 7.45 2.50
N ILE A 128 -3.71 8.24 2.25
CA ILE A 128 -5.07 7.74 1.98
C ILE A 128 -5.05 6.82 0.74
N LEU A 129 -4.34 7.21 -0.31
CA LEU A 129 -4.22 6.41 -1.52
C LEU A 129 -3.47 5.09 -1.29
N SER A 130 -2.41 5.11 -0.49
CA SER A 130 -1.59 3.92 -0.23
C SER A 130 -2.22 2.94 0.76
N THR A 131 -3.18 3.39 1.59
CA THR A 131 -3.84 2.56 2.60
C THR A 131 -5.33 2.37 2.29
N TRP A 132 -6.14 3.40 2.43
CA TRP A 132 -7.60 3.32 2.35
C TRP A 132 -8.12 2.81 1.00
N GLN A 133 -7.58 3.32 -0.09
CA GLN A 133 -8.03 2.96 -1.44
C GLN A 133 -7.75 1.50 -1.82
N LYS A 134 -6.86 0.83 -1.10
CA LYS A 134 -6.56 -0.59 -1.34
C LYS A 134 -7.55 -1.55 -0.67
N LEU A 135 -8.29 -1.08 0.33
CA LEU A 135 -9.21 -1.93 1.11
C LEU A 135 -10.30 -2.56 0.25
N ALA A 136 -11.04 -1.74 -0.50
CA ALA A 136 -12.18 -2.20 -1.28
C ALA A 136 -11.80 -3.19 -2.40
N PRO A 137 -10.81 -2.92 -3.27
CA PRO A 137 -10.38 -3.89 -4.27
C PRO A 137 -9.78 -5.16 -3.66
N PHE A 138 -9.05 -5.04 -2.55
CA PHE A 138 -8.45 -6.19 -1.88
C PHE A 138 -9.50 -7.12 -1.25
N TYR A 139 -10.55 -6.56 -0.68
CA TYR A 139 -11.68 -7.33 -0.17
C TYR A 139 -12.38 -8.14 -1.29
N LEU A 140 -12.57 -7.54 -2.46
CA LEU A 140 -13.10 -8.26 -3.62
C LEU A 140 -12.19 -9.41 -4.06
N PHE A 141 -10.86 -9.23 -4.01
CA PHE A 141 -9.93 -10.34 -4.25
C PHE A 141 -10.11 -11.50 -3.28
N LEU A 142 -10.45 -11.23 -2.02
CA LEU A 142 -10.71 -12.27 -1.03
C LEU A 142 -12.03 -13.02 -1.27
N GLN A 143 -13.04 -12.34 -1.86
CA GLN A 143 -14.34 -12.95 -2.15
C GLN A 143 -14.33 -13.80 -3.42
N ILE A 144 -13.52 -13.44 -4.41
CA ILE A 144 -13.46 -14.14 -5.68
C ILE A 144 -12.71 -15.46 -5.48
N ALA A 145 -13.36 -16.58 -5.78
CA ALA A 145 -12.69 -17.87 -5.87
C ALA A 145 -11.74 -17.86 -7.09
N PRO A 146 -10.42 -17.90 -6.90
CA PRO A 146 -9.50 -17.79 -8.03
C PRO A 146 -9.48 -19.11 -8.82
N MET A 147 -10.03 -19.09 -10.03
CA MET A 147 -9.90 -20.23 -10.96
C MET A 147 -8.50 -20.31 -11.57
N ASN A 148 -7.81 -19.19 -11.70
CA ASN A 148 -6.48 -19.10 -12.35
C ASN A 148 -5.38 -18.83 -11.31
N TYR A 149 -4.97 -19.88 -10.59
CA TYR A 149 -3.88 -19.82 -9.60
C TYR A 149 -2.57 -19.32 -10.19
N THR A 150 -2.23 -19.75 -11.38
CA THR A 150 -0.99 -19.38 -12.07
C THR A 150 -0.90 -17.87 -12.32
N LEU A 151 -2.02 -17.25 -12.71
CA LEU A 151 -2.07 -15.80 -12.98
C LEU A 151 -1.79 -14.99 -11.71
N LEU A 152 -2.37 -15.35 -10.56
CA LEU A 152 -2.10 -14.66 -9.29
C LEU A 152 -0.65 -14.82 -8.85
N ILE A 153 -0.08 -16.02 -8.97
CA ILE A 153 1.33 -16.27 -8.65
C ILE A 153 2.24 -15.42 -9.54
N VAL A 154 1.97 -15.38 -10.85
CA VAL A 154 2.75 -14.59 -11.80
C VAL A 154 2.66 -13.10 -11.47
N LEU A 155 1.45 -12.55 -11.26
CA LEU A 155 1.26 -11.15 -10.87
C LEU A 155 1.96 -10.84 -9.54
N GLY A 156 1.88 -11.75 -8.57
CA GLY A 156 2.55 -11.62 -7.28
C GLY A 156 4.07 -11.57 -7.42
N LEU A 157 4.69 -12.51 -8.14
CA LEU A 157 6.13 -12.52 -8.36
C LEU A 157 6.61 -11.29 -9.16
N PHE A 158 5.93 -10.94 -10.25
CA PHE A 158 6.28 -9.74 -11.00
C PHE A 158 6.19 -8.49 -10.15
N SER A 159 5.19 -8.36 -9.29
CA SER A 159 5.04 -7.19 -8.43
C SER A 159 6.12 -7.11 -7.35
N THR A 160 6.56 -8.23 -6.78
CA THR A 160 7.69 -8.24 -5.83
C THR A 160 9.02 -7.89 -6.51
N LEU A 161 9.29 -8.43 -7.69
CA LEU A 161 10.51 -8.15 -8.47
C LEU A 161 10.56 -6.70 -8.95
N VAL A 162 9.52 -6.23 -9.62
CA VAL A 162 9.45 -4.86 -10.16
C VAL A 162 9.40 -3.83 -9.04
N GLY A 163 8.66 -4.10 -7.96
CA GLY A 163 8.63 -3.25 -6.77
C GLY A 163 10.00 -3.12 -6.10
N GLY A 164 10.76 -4.24 -6.02
CA GLY A 164 12.13 -4.23 -5.53
C GLY A 164 13.08 -3.46 -6.45
N TRP A 165 13.07 -3.75 -7.75
CA TRP A 165 13.98 -3.13 -8.73
C TRP A 165 13.69 -1.65 -8.95
N GLY A 166 12.40 -1.27 -9.11
CA GLY A 166 12.02 0.11 -9.40
C GLY A 166 12.40 1.11 -8.30
N GLY A 167 12.54 0.64 -7.05
CA GLY A 167 12.95 1.46 -5.91
C GLY A 167 14.45 1.77 -5.82
N LEU A 168 15.34 1.02 -6.50
CA LEU A 168 16.79 1.05 -6.27
C LEU A 168 17.44 2.43 -6.44
N ASN A 169 17.11 3.15 -7.50
CA ASN A 169 17.77 4.43 -7.85
C ASN A 169 16.89 5.68 -7.60
N GLN A 170 15.79 5.53 -6.85
CA GLN A 170 14.90 6.65 -6.61
C GLN A 170 15.47 7.60 -5.53
N THR A 171 15.44 8.90 -5.81
CA THR A 171 15.84 9.96 -4.89
C THR A 171 14.65 10.60 -4.17
N GLN A 172 13.44 10.41 -4.70
CA GLN A 172 12.20 10.94 -4.15
C GLN A 172 11.55 9.93 -3.21
N LEU A 173 11.30 10.33 -1.97
CA LEU A 173 10.74 9.46 -0.92
C LEU A 173 9.34 8.93 -1.30
N ARG A 174 8.52 9.75 -1.93
CA ARG A 174 7.18 9.35 -2.39
C ARG A 174 7.21 8.24 -3.44
N LYS A 175 8.20 8.24 -4.34
CA LYS A 175 8.40 7.13 -5.29
C LYS A 175 8.89 5.87 -4.60
N ILE A 176 9.79 5.98 -3.62
CA ILE A 176 10.25 4.84 -2.82
C ILE A 176 9.05 4.19 -2.10
N LEU A 177 8.16 5.00 -1.51
CA LEU A 177 6.94 4.49 -0.88
C LEU A 177 5.97 3.83 -1.87
N ALA A 178 5.90 4.33 -3.10
CA ALA A 178 5.11 3.70 -4.15
C ALA A 178 5.64 2.30 -4.51
N TYR A 179 6.93 2.18 -4.78
CA TYR A 179 7.55 0.89 -5.10
C TYR A 179 7.52 -0.08 -3.92
N SER A 180 7.68 0.43 -2.69
CA SER A 180 7.52 -0.39 -1.49
C SER A 180 6.10 -0.97 -1.38
N SER A 181 5.09 -0.16 -1.71
CA SER A 181 3.70 -0.61 -1.68
C SER A 181 3.41 -1.68 -2.75
N ILE A 182 3.99 -1.56 -3.96
CA ILE A 182 3.86 -2.56 -5.03
C ILE A 182 4.51 -3.88 -4.59
N ALA A 183 5.70 -3.82 -3.99
CA ALA A 183 6.39 -5.00 -3.48
C ALA A 183 5.58 -5.71 -2.39
N HIS A 184 5.06 -4.98 -1.39
CA HIS A 184 4.25 -5.57 -0.32
C HIS A 184 2.94 -6.19 -0.81
N LEU A 185 2.28 -5.53 -1.76
CA LEU A 185 1.09 -6.11 -2.40
C LEU A 185 1.40 -7.41 -3.12
N GLY A 186 2.56 -7.49 -3.79
CA GLY A 186 3.02 -8.73 -4.41
C GLY A 186 3.09 -9.89 -3.41
N TRP A 187 3.65 -9.67 -2.21
CA TRP A 187 3.68 -10.66 -1.14
C TRP A 187 2.28 -11.10 -0.70
N MET A 188 1.34 -10.18 -0.60
CA MET A 188 -0.04 -10.49 -0.21
C MET A 188 -0.75 -11.35 -1.26
N ILE A 189 -0.59 -11.02 -2.54
CA ILE A 189 -1.24 -11.75 -3.65
C ILE A 189 -0.69 -13.17 -3.80
N LEU A 190 0.61 -13.40 -3.53
CA LEU A 190 1.20 -14.75 -3.58
C LEU A 190 0.52 -15.75 -2.66
N VAL A 191 0.02 -15.32 -1.52
CA VAL A 191 -0.57 -16.18 -0.49
C VAL A 191 -2.10 -16.12 -0.47
N LEU A 192 -2.68 -15.17 -1.18
CA LEU A 192 -4.11 -14.90 -1.14
C LEU A 192 -4.98 -16.14 -1.34
N GLN A 193 -4.58 -17.02 -2.24
CA GLN A 193 -5.32 -18.24 -2.57
C GLN A 193 -5.15 -19.38 -1.55
N PHE A 194 -4.02 -19.42 -0.83
CA PHE A 194 -3.71 -20.51 0.08
C PHE A 194 -4.20 -20.23 1.50
N SER A 195 -4.01 -19.01 1.95
CA SER A 195 -4.36 -18.60 3.32
C SER A 195 -4.81 -17.14 3.38
N PRO A 196 -6.13 -16.88 3.25
CA PRO A 196 -6.67 -15.52 3.32
C PRO A 196 -6.39 -14.84 4.68
N ARG A 197 -6.26 -15.59 5.77
CA ARG A 197 -5.86 -15.05 7.08
C ARG A 197 -4.48 -14.39 7.06
N LEU A 198 -3.50 -15.05 6.42
CA LEU A 198 -2.15 -14.50 6.30
C LEU A 198 -2.12 -13.25 5.41
N THR A 199 -2.94 -13.21 4.37
CA THR A 199 -3.04 -12.01 3.53
C THR A 199 -3.61 -10.82 4.29
N LEU A 200 -4.63 -11.03 5.14
CA LEU A 200 -5.17 -9.97 6.00
C LEU A 200 -4.17 -9.50 7.04
N LEU A 201 -3.42 -10.42 7.67
CA LEU A 201 -2.36 -10.06 8.60
C LEU A 201 -1.28 -9.22 7.90
N ALA A 202 -0.85 -9.63 6.71
CA ALA A 202 0.13 -8.89 5.91
C ALA A 202 -0.38 -7.49 5.53
N LEU A 203 -1.67 -7.37 5.21
CA LEU A 203 -2.31 -6.08 4.90
C LEU A 203 -2.36 -5.16 6.12
N LEU A 204 -2.74 -5.67 7.29
CA LEU A 204 -2.79 -4.88 8.53
C LEU A 204 -1.38 -4.40 8.94
N THR A 205 -0.38 -5.28 8.92
CA THR A 205 1.00 -4.90 9.22
C THR A 205 1.52 -3.87 8.23
N TYR A 206 1.22 -4.02 6.94
CA TYR A 206 1.56 -3.04 5.91
C TYR A 206 0.93 -1.67 6.21
N PHE A 207 -0.33 -1.62 6.63
CA PHE A 207 -1.00 -0.35 6.96
C PHE A 207 -0.33 0.37 8.14
N VAL A 208 -0.01 -0.35 9.19
CA VAL A 208 0.66 0.22 10.36
C VAL A 208 2.03 0.80 9.98
N MET A 209 2.83 0.03 9.22
CA MET A 209 4.16 0.45 8.78
C MET A 209 4.12 1.64 7.82
N THR A 210 3.21 1.63 6.84
CA THR A 210 3.07 2.75 5.89
C THR A 210 2.52 4.01 6.55
N PHE A 211 1.55 3.88 7.45
CA PHE A 211 1.02 5.00 8.21
C PHE A 211 2.13 5.68 9.02
N SER A 212 2.95 4.91 9.74
CA SER A 212 4.06 5.45 10.52
C SER A 212 5.05 6.21 9.65
N LEU A 213 5.45 5.68 8.49
CA LEU A 213 6.38 6.36 7.57
C LEU A 213 5.83 7.66 7.00
N PHE A 214 4.61 7.64 6.48
CA PHE A 214 3.99 8.85 5.94
C PHE A 214 3.87 9.94 7.00
N MET A 215 3.53 9.57 8.24
CA MET A 215 3.44 10.52 9.36
C MET A 215 4.82 11.09 9.71
N VAL A 216 5.89 10.28 9.77
CA VAL A 216 7.25 10.78 10.01
C VAL A 216 7.70 11.72 8.90
N PHE A 217 7.49 11.37 7.63
CA PHE A 217 7.86 12.24 6.51
C PHE A 217 7.07 13.56 6.51
N LYS A 218 5.80 13.51 6.88
CA LYS A 218 4.97 14.70 7.04
C LYS A 218 5.48 15.59 8.16
N PHE A 219 5.83 15.01 9.30
CA PHE A 219 6.35 15.75 10.45
C PHE A 219 7.67 16.47 10.11
N ASN A 220 8.56 15.78 9.40
CA ASN A 220 9.85 16.33 8.97
C ASN A 220 9.73 17.23 7.72
N ASN A 221 8.56 17.34 7.09
CA ASN A 221 8.34 18.01 5.80
C ASN A 221 9.36 17.57 4.73
N SER A 222 9.72 16.28 4.71
CA SER A 222 10.72 15.73 3.81
C SER A 222 10.09 15.05 2.59
N THR A 223 10.53 15.46 1.40
CA THR A 223 10.06 14.88 0.12
C THR A 223 11.18 14.19 -0.66
N THR A 224 12.44 14.54 -0.37
CA THR A 224 13.64 14.01 -1.03
C THR A 224 14.62 13.45 0.00
N LEU A 225 15.57 12.63 -0.45
CA LEU A 225 16.63 12.09 0.43
C LEU A 225 17.45 13.23 1.07
N ASN A 226 17.79 14.26 0.29
CA ASN A 226 18.58 15.39 0.81
C ASN A 226 17.85 16.17 1.93
N SER A 227 16.53 16.37 1.79
CA SER A 227 15.75 17.03 2.85
C SER A 227 15.62 16.15 4.10
N LEU A 228 15.74 14.84 3.93
CA LEU A 228 15.69 13.89 5.04
C LEU A 228 16.98 13.89 5.87
N THR A 229 18.16 14.02 5.22
CA THR A 229 19.44 14.07 5.92
C THR A 229 19.56 15.32 6.83
N THR A 230 18.94 16.43 6.43
CA THR A 230 18.91 17.67 7.24
C THR A 230 17.88 17.61 8.39
N SER A 231 17.07 16.59 8.48
CA SER A 231 16.01 16.48 9.49
C SER A 231 16.51 16.26 10.93
N TRP A 232 17.78 15.83 11.11
CA TRP A 232 18.42 15.71 12.42
C TRP A 232 18.41 17.01 13.23
N ALA A 233 18.55 18.14 12.56
CA ALA A 233 18.50 19.45 13.20
C ALA A 233 17.10 19.83 13.71
N LYS A 234 16.03 19.25 13.09
CA LYS A 234 14.63 19.59 13.42
C LYS A 234 14.05 18.68 14.50
N ALA A 235 14.22 17.39 14.37
CA ALA A 235 13.58 16.39 15.24
C ALA A 235 14.46 15.14 15.38
N PRO A 236 15.49 15.15 16.26
CA PRO A 236 16.46 14.06 16.36
C PRO A 236 15.83 12.73 16.78
N ALA A 237 14.86 12.73 17.68
CA ALA A 237 14.18 11.51 18.10
C ALA A 237 13.41 10.82 16.96
N LEU A 238 12.68 11.59 16.15
CA LEU A 238 11.95 11.05 14.99
C LEU A 238 12.88 10.54 13.90
N THR A 239 14.01 11.23 13.68
CA THR A 239 15.00 10.79 12.69
C THR A 239 15.71 9.53 13.14
N ALA A 240 15.95 9.32 14.43
CA ALA A 240 16.50 8.08 14.97
C ALA A 240 15.53 6.90 14.85
N MET A 241 14.21 7.13 14.98
CA MET A 241 13.20 6.08 14.81
C MET A 241 12.95 5.68 13.35
N LEU A 242 13.18 6.60 12.41
CA LEU A 242 12.88 6.36 11.00
C LEU A 242 13.64 5.18 10.37
N PRO A 243 14.95 4.98 10.60
CA PRO A 243 15.66 3.79 10.15
C PRO A 243 15.03 2.50 10.68
N LEU A 244 14.59 2.45 11.93
CA LEU A 244 13.94 1.27 12.50
C LEU A 244 12.62 0.94 11.78
N ILE A 245 11.83 1.94 11.45
CA ILE A 245 10.59 1.78 10.69
C ILE A 245 10.89 1.31 9.25
N LEU A 246 11.93 1.86 8.60
CA LEU A 246 12.36 1.41 7.27
C LEU A 246 12.87 -0.03 7.27
N LEU A 247 13.64 -0.43 8.28
CA LEU A 247 14.13 -1.79 8.45
C LEU A 247 13.00 -2.77 8.76
N SER A 248 11.94 -2.32 9.46
CA SER A 248 10.73 -3.12 9.66
C SER A 248 10.02 -3.41 8.34
N LEU A 249 9.87 -2.43 7.43
CA LEU A 249 9.38 -2.66 6.08
C LEU A 249 10.29 -3.59 5.27
N GLY A 250 11.60 -3.47 5.47
CA GLY A 250 12.57 -4.40 4.90
C GLY A 250 12.35 -5.85 5.34
N GLY A 251 11.73 -6.04 6.51
CA GLY A 251 11.47 -7.36 7.08
C GLY A 251 12.69 -7.96 7.77
N LEU A 252 13.47 -7.15 8.50
CA LEU A 252 14.55 -7.67 9.32
C LEU A 252 14.01 -8.28 10.63
N PRO A 253 14.47 -9.48 11.04
CA PRO A 253 14.24 -9.94 12.40
C PRO A 253 15.00 -9.01 13.36
N PRO A 254 14.49 -8.50 14.41
CA PRO A 254 13.35 -8.76 15.27
C PRO A 254 12.13 -7.84 15.07
N LEU A 255 12.02 -7.16 13.93
CA LEU A 255 10.99 -6.17 13.68
C LEU A 255 9.71 -6.79 13.10
N THR A 256 8.58 -6.07 13.23
CA THR A 256 7.25 -6.60 12.88
C THR A 256 7.08 -7.03 11.43
N GLY A 257 7.73 -6.35 10.49
CA GLY A 257 7.64 -6.67 9.07
C GLY A 257 8.27 -8.01 8.66
N PHE A 258 9.08 -8.64 9.52
CA PHE A 258 9.62 -9.97 9.29
C PHE A 258 8.53 -11.04 9.33
N LEU A 259 7.62 -10.93 10.27
CA LEU A 259 6.61 -11.96 10.56
C LEU A 259 5.74 -12.32 9.34
N PRO A 260 5.08 -11.37 8.63
CA PRO A 260 4.27 -11.72 7.48
C PRO A 260 5.09 -12.38 6.37
N LYS A 261 6.31 -11.90 6.09
CA LYS A 261 7.18 -12.50 5.07
C LYS A 261 7.57 -13.93 5.40
N TRP A 262 7.94 -14.18 6.65
CA TRP A 262 8.31 -15.51 7.11
C TRP A 262 7.14 -16.49 7.02
N MET A 263 5.96 -16.10 7.49
CA MET A 263 4.76 -16.93 7.42
C MET A 263 4.35 -17.23 5.97
N ILE A 264 4.48 -16.25 5.06
CA ILE A 264 4.20 -16.44 3.63
C ILE A 264 5.15 -17.46 3.02
N LEU A 265 6.46 -17.38 3.32
CA LEU A 265 7.44 -18.35 2.83
C LEU A 265 7.14 -19.77 3.36
N LEU A 266 6.78 -19.90 4.63
CA LEU A 266 6.38 -21.18 5.20
C LEU A 266 5.15 -21.76 4.49
N GLU A 267 4.16 -20.95 4.20
CA GLU A 267 2.96 -21.41 3.50
C GLU A 267 3.27 -21.84 2.06
N LEU A 268 4.08 -21.09 1.33
CA LEU A 268 4.50 -21.45 -0.02
C LEU A 268 5.31 -22.77 -0.05
N THR A 269 6.17 -23.01 0.95
CA THR A 269 6.91 -24.28 1.05
C THR A 269 6.02 -25.47 1.39
N LYS A 270 4.98 -25.29 2.22
CA LYS A 270 3.95 -26.31 2.49
C LYS A 270 3.18 -26.70 1.21
N GLN A 271 2.95 -25.74 0.33
CA GLN A 271 2.27 -25.97 -0.97
C GLN A 271 3.20 -26.51 -2.06
N SER A 272 4.40 -27.00 -1.70
CA SER A 272 5.41 -27.51 -2.64
C SER A 272 5.91 -26.49 -3.68
N LEU A 273 5.71 -25.18 -3.45
CA LEU A 273 6.12 -24.10 -4.35
C LEU A 273 7.48 -23.49 -3.93
N ALA A 274 8.47 -24.35 -3.66
CA ALA A 274 9.77 -23.92 -3.16
C ALA A 274 10.50 -22.94 -4.11
N LEU A 275 10.40 -23.14 -5.42
CA LEU A 275 11.03 -22.26 -6.42
C LEU A 275 10.43 -20.84 -6.35
N ILE A 276 9.12 -20.73 -6.19
CA ILE A 276 8.44 -19.42 -6.06
C ILE A 276 8.84 -18.76 -4.75
N ALA A 277 8.94 -19.52 -3.67
CA ALA A 277 9.39 -19.02 -2.37
C ALA A 277 10.81 -18.48 -2.43
N THR A 278 11.75 -19.16 -3.12
CA THR A 278 13.13 -18.68 -3.30
C THR A 278 13.19 -17.41 -4.13
N LEU A 279 12.45 -17.32 -5.24
CA LEU A 279 12.38 -16.10 -6.06
C LEU A 279 11.78 -14.92 -5.28
N ALA A 280 10.74 -15.16 -4.48
CA ALA A 280 10.16 -14.13 -3.62
C ALA A 280 11.15 -13.67 -2.55
N ALA A 281 11.92 -14.57 -1.93
CA ALA A 281 12.95 -14.22 -0.95
C ALA A 281 14.07 -13.37 -1.58
N LEU A 282 14.54 -13.74 -2.79
CA LEU A 282 15.54 -12.94 -3.52
C LEU A 282 15.01 -11.55 -3.89
N SER A 283 13.74 -11.43 -4.27
CA SER A 283 13.11 -10.14 -4.54
C SER A 283 13.00 -9.25 -3.28
N ALA A 284 12.86 -9.86 -2.09
CA ALA A 284 12.86 -9.13 -0.82
C ALA A 284 14.21 -8.47 -0.53
N LEU A 285 15.33 -9.06 -0.96
CA LEU A 285 16.66 -8.46 -0.82
C LEU A 285 16.79 -7.17 -1.64
N LEU A 286 16.17 -7.10 -2.82
CA LEU A 286 16.16 -5.88 -3.62
C LEU A 286 15.39 -4.76 -2.89
N SER A 287 14.24 -5.08 -2.29
CA SER A 287 13.48 -4.10 -1.52
C SER A 287 14.22 -3.67 -0.25
N LEU A 288 14.90 -4.57 0.42
CA LEU A 288 15.73 -4.29 1.59
C LEU A 288 16.88 -3.33 1.25
N PHE A 289 17.50 -3.48 0.07
CA PHE A 289 18.59 -2.62 -0.36
C PHE A 289 18.20 -1.14 -0.42
N PHE A 290 17.05 -0.80 -1.00
CA PHE A 290 16.66 0.61 -1.05
C PHE A 290 16.26 1.18 0.33
N TYR A 291 15.72 0.37 1.25
CA TYR A 291 15.50 0.81 2.62
C TYR A 291 16.82 1.05 3.38
N LEU A 292 17.79 0.15 3.21
CA LEU A 292 19.13 0.33 3.78
C LEU A 292 19.80 1.59 3.21
N ARG A 293 19.69 1.84 1.91
CA ARG A 293 20.23 3.05 1.29
C ARG A 293 19.68 4.32 1.94
N VAL A 294 18.35 4.39 2.19
CA VAL A 294 17.75 5.54 2.85
C VAL A 294 18.23 5.64 4.30
N SER A 295 18.28 4.52 5.04
CA SER A 295 18.73 4.50 6.43
C SER A 295 20.21 4.89 6.57
N TYR A 296 21.09 4.43 5.68
CA TYR A 296 22.50 4.82 5.65
C TYR A 296 22.68 6.30 5.29
N ALA A 297 21.94 6.82 4.31
CA ALA A 297 21.98 8.24 3.98
C ALA A 297 21.64 9.10 5.20
N MET A 298 20.74 8.66 6.06
CA MET A 298 20.40 9.36 7.30
C MET A 298 21.46 9.18 8.40
N ALA A 299 21.96 7.95 8.59
CA ALA A 299 22.87 7.67 9.70
C ALA A 299 24.28 8.24 9.48
N LEU A 300 24.76 8.26 8.21
CA LEU A 300 26.12 8.68 7.87
C LEU A 300 26.25 10.21 7.66
N THR A 301 25.15 10.88 7.32
CA THR A 301 25.14 12.32 7.04
C THR A 301 24.56 13.09 8.22
N ILE A 302 25.38 13.32 9.24
CA ILE A 302 25.01 14.20 10.36
C ILE A 302 25.17 15.65 9.89
N SER A 303 24.09 16.43 9.95
CA SER A 303 24.16 17.86 9.64
C SER A 303 25.01 18.60 10.68
N PRO A 304 25.78 19.64 10.28
CA PRO A 304 26.60 20.39 11.21
C PRO A 304 25.72 21.03 12.32
N ASN A 305 26.21 20.98 13.55
CA ASN A 305 25.54 21.52 14.73
C ASN A 305 25.65 23.08 14.77
N ASN A 306 24.92 23.74 13.89
CA ASN A 306 24.89 25.19 13.84
C ASN A 306 23.95 25.72 14.91
N THR A 307 24.25 26.91 15.48
CA THR A 307 23.42 27.61 16.47
C THR A 307 21.99 27.88 16.02
N THR A 308 21.77 28.01 14.70
CA THR A 308 20.43 28.10 14.07
C THR A 308 19.60 26.85 14.25
N GLY A 309 20.21 25.66 14.39
CA GLY A 309 19.51 24.39 14.66
C GLY A 309 18.91 24.32 16.08
N THR A 310 19.33 25.17 17.01
CA THR A 310 18.79 25.19 18.38
C THR A 310 17.45 25.93 18.51
N LEU A 311 17.09 26.77 17.53
CA LEU A 311 15.83 27.52 17.52
C LEU A 311 14.56 26.67 17.30
N PRO A 312 14.58 25.49 16.58
CA PRO A 312 13.38 24.70 16.35
C PRO A 312 12.64 24.19 17.60
N TRP A 313 13.29 24.11 18.76
CA TRP A 313 12.64 23.73 20.02
C TRP A 313 11.52 24.70 20.44
N ARG A 314 11.57 25.94 19.97
CA ARG A 314 10.56 26.99 20.22
C ARG A 314 9.40 26.93 19.22
N LEU A 315 9.56 26.20 18.10
CA LEU A 315 8.50 26.03 17.10
C LEU A 315 7.56 24.95 17.58
N ASN A 316 6.44 25.31 18.17
CA ASN A 316 5.37 24.39 18.51
C ASN A 316 4.84 23.77 17.22
N SER A 317 5.12 22.47 17.00
CA SER A 317 4.46 21.71 15.96
C SER A 317 3.02 21.43 16.40
N HIS A 318 2.04 22.02 15.74
CA HIS A 318 0.60 21.76 16.00
C HIS A 318 0.13 20.38 15.52
N LEU A 319 1.04 19.53 15.04
CA LEU A 319 0.69 18.18 14.60
C LEU A 319 0.57 17.24 15.81
N PRO A 320 -0.51 16.45 15.91
CA PRO A 320 -0.69 15.49 16.99
C PRO A 320 0.42 14.42 16.92
N SER A 321 1.24 14.33 17.95
CA SER A 321 2.34 13.36 18.04
C SER A 321 1.88 11.97 18.51
N THR A 322 0.75 11.90 19.19
CA THR A 322 0.21 10.64 19.75
C THR A 322 -0.03 9.53 18.71
N PRO A 323 -0.71 9.77 17.56
CA PRO A 323 -0.91 8.70 16.58
C PRO A 323 0.40 8.24 15.93
N LEU A 324 1.38 9.15 15.79
CA LEU A 324 2.70 8.81 15.29
C LEU A 324 3.46 7.93 16.30
N ALA A 325 3.45 8.26 17.58
CA ALA A 325 4.11 7.49 18.62
C ALA A 325 3.54 6.07 18.72
N LEU A 326 2.21 5.93 18.70
CA LEU A 326 1.54 4.64 18.69
C LEU A 326 1.90 3.82 17.44
N ALA A 327 1.86 4.42 16.26
CA ALA A 327 2.22 3.72 15.04
C ALA A 327 3.70 3.30 15.02
N ALA A 328 4.61 4.16 15.48
CA ALA A 328 6.04 3.83 15.56
C ALA A 328 6.34 2.72 16.57
N SER A 329 5.68 2.72 17.74
CA SER A 329 5.83 1.63 18.71
C SER A 329 5.26 0.30 18.20
N LEU A 330 4.12 0.33 17.52
CA LEU A 330 3.55 -0.86 16.89
C LEU A 330 4.46 -1.42 15.79
N THR A 331 5.09 -0.57 14.96
CA THR A 331 6.01 -1.02 13.92
C THR A 331 7.28 -1.68 14.45
N THR A 332 7.72 -1.35 15.64
CA THR A 332 8.94 -1.92 16.23
C THR A 332 8.66 -3.09 17.16
N CYS A 333 7.56 -3.07 17.92
CA CYS A 333 7.32 -3.97 19.05
C CYS A 333 6.12 -4.93 18.87
N LEU A 334 5.42 -4.94 17.74
CA LEU A 334 4.22 -5.78 17.59
C LEU A 334 4.53 -7.27 17.39
N LEU A 335 5.77 -7.66 17.10
CA LEU A 335 6.15 -9.03 16.81
C LEU A 335 5.75 -10.02 17.93
N PRO A 336 5.91 -9.74 19.24
CA PRO A 336 5.47 -10.65 20.29
C PRO A 336 3.95 -10.85 20.37
N ILE A 337 3.17 -9.86 19.88
CA ILE A 337 1.70 -9.88 19.90
C ILE A 337 1.14 -10.61 18.66
N ALA A 338 1.97 -10.97 17.72
CA ALA A 338 1.57 -11.59 16.47
C ALA A 338 0.74 -12.89 16.62
N PRO A 339 1.01 -13.82 17.54
CA PRO A 339 0.16 -14.98 17.73
C PRO A 339 -1.27 -14.60 18.13
N ALA A 340 -1.43 -13.56 18.96
CA ALA A 340 -2.75 -13.05 19.35
C ALA A 340 -3.49 -12.41 18.17
N THR A 341 -2.77 -11.65 17.32
CA THR A 341 -3.39 -11.06 16.13
C THR A 341 -3.83 -12.11 15.12
N MET A 342 -3.11 -13.22 14.98
CA MET A 342 -3.50 -14.36 14.15
C MET A 342 -4.76 -15.05 14.67
N ALA A 343 -4.89 -15.20 15.99
CA ALA A 343 -6.05 -15.82 16.61
C ALA A 343 -7.32 -14.95 16.48
N LEU A 344 -7.17 -13.63 16.42
CA LEU A 344 -8.29 -12.68 16.30
C LEU A 344 -8.80 -12.50 14.86
N LEU A 345 -8.07 -12.98 13.84
CA LEU A 345 -8.53 -12.88 12.46
C LEU A 345 -9.50 -14.03 12.15
N PRO A 346 -10.82 -13.77 12.15
CA PRO A 346 -11.79 -14.79 11.79
C PRO A 346 -11.76 -14.99 10.26
N LEU A 347 -11.71 -16.24 9.83
CA LEU A 347 -12.07 -16.68 8.46
C LEU A 347 -12.44 -18.14 8.50
#